data_dfa6b485c2dab1a4df0fc910bc3a1afe
#
_entry.id   dfa6b485c2dab1a4df0fc910bc3a1afe
#
_cell.length_a   1.000
_cell.length_b   1.000
_cell.length_c   1.000
_cell.angle_alpha   90.00
_cell.angle_beta   90.00
_cell.angle_gamma   90.00
#
_symmetry.space_group_name_H-M   'P 1'
#
loop_
_entity.id
_entity.type
_entity.pdbx_description
1 polymer ?
#
loop_
_entity_poly.entity_id
_entity_poly.type
_entity_poly.pdbx_seq_one_letter_code
_entity_poly.pdbx_strand_id
1 'polypeptide(L)'
;NPGTGAFFCRILEVASPATGSVPGIDFIYLGCFHCEKPWCVDACPTGAMRRRDQDGIVYVFEKDCVGCKACITACPWSVPQWNPETGKVGKCDLCMDRVDQGLEPACVSKCTTGCLSFTTPADASQTTRQAFAEQLFRNRR
;
A
#
# COMPACT_ATOMS: atom_id res chain seq x y z
N ASN A 1 11.83 -7.09 -5.30
CA ASN A 1 12.61 -7.43 -6.47
C ASN A 1 14.09 -7.17 -6.15
N PRO A 2 14.85 -8.19 -5.70
CA PRO A 2 16.25 -7.99 -5.34
C PRO A 2 17.05 -7.72 -6.64
N GLY A 3 17.66 -6.56 -6.74
CA GLY A 3 18.55 -6.18 -7.83
C GLY A 3 18.20 -4.88 -8.54
N THR A 4 16.93 -4.46 -8.58
CA THR A 4 16.51 -3.29 -9.37
C THR A 4 16.32 -2.02 -8.54
N GLY A 5 16.38 -2.13 -7.20
CA GLY A 5 16.06 -1.02 -6.28
C GLY A 5 14.57 -0.60 -6.28
N ALA A 6 13.72 -1.31 -7.01
CA ALA A 6 12.28 -1.07 -7.03
C ALA A 6 11.60 -1.85 -5.89
N PHE A 7 11.08 -1.13 -4.90
CA PHE A 7 10.36 -1.70 -3.77
C PHE A 7 8.88 -1.34 -3.84
N PHE A 8 7.99 -2.33 -3.82
CA PHE A 8 6.54 -2.11 -3.88
C PHE A 8 5.95 -1.63 -2.55
N CYS A 9 6.68 -1.77 -1.46
CA CYS A 9 6.39 -1.20 -0.16
C CYS A 9 7.69 -0.82 0.55
N ARG A 10 7.61 0.08 1.51
CA ARG A 10 8.74 0.54 2.32
C ARG A 10 8.33 0.61 3.78
N ILE A 11 9.29 0.38 4.66
CA ILE A 11 9.18 0.73 6.07
C ILE A 11 10.03 1.98 6.26
N LEU A 12 9.41 3.05 6.72
CA LEU A 12 10.08 4.30 7.03
C LEU A 12 10.28 4.40 8.53
N GLU A 13 11.49 4.75 8.92
CA GLU A 13 11.82 5.11 10.30
C GLU A 13 11.53 6.60 10.51
N VAL A 14 10.75 6.90 11.52
CA VAL A 14 10.39 8.28 11.89
C VAL A 14 10.77 8.49 13.34
N ALA A 15 11.53 9.55 13.61
CA ALA A 15 11.83 9.94 14.98
C ALA A 15 10.54 10.33 15.70
N SER A 16 10.26 9.72 16.82
CA SER A 16 9.14 10.05 17.69
C SER A 16 9.61 10.70 18.99
N PRO A 17 8.71 11.34 19.76
CA PRO A 17 9.09 11.91 21.06
C PRO A 17 9.72 10.86 21.94
N ALA A 18 10.84 11.24 22.58
CA ALA A 18 11.55 10.35 23.50
C ALA A 18 10.66 10.02 24.72
N THR A 19 10.69 8.75 25.13
CA THR A 19 10.08 8.31 26.37
C THR A 19 11.19 8.16 27.41
N GLY A 20 11.32 9.16 28.28
CA GLY A 20 12.45 9.25 29.22
C GLY A 20 13.75 9.58 28.49
N SER A 21 14.81 8.79 28.76
CA SER A 21 16.16 8.95 28.15
C SER A 21 16.35 8.16 26.85
N VAL A 22 15.34 7.42 26.40
CA VAL A 22 15.41 6.59 25.19
C VAL A 22 14.81 7.37 24.02
N PRO A 23 15.57 7.57 22.91
CA PRO A 23 15.00 8.13 21.69
C PRO A 23 13.88 7.24 21.17
N GLY A 24 12.73 7.84 20.85
CA GLY A 24 11.62 7.14 20.22
C GLY A 24 11.86 6.99 18.71
N ILE A 25 11.63 5.80 18.20
CA ILE A 25 11.62 5.52 16.75
C ILE A 25 10.34 4.76 16.43
N ASP A 26 9.54 5.32 15.53
CA ASP A 26 8.36 4.68 14.98
C ASP A 26 8.64 4.16 13.58
N PHE A 27 8.02 3.02 13.24
CA PHE A 27 8.12 2.41 11.92
C PHE A 27 6.78 2.52 11.20
N ILE A 28 6.79 3.18 10.05
CA ILE A 28 5.58 3.37 9.24
C ILE A 28 5.69 2.54 7.97
N TYR A 29 4.73 1.63 7.78
CA TYR A 29 4.58 0.92 6.52
C TYR A 29 3.95 1.83 5.47
N LEU A 30 4.62 1.98 4.32
CA LEU A 30 4.14 2.75 3.20
C LEU A 30 4.07 1.88 1.95
N GLY A 31 2.87 1.57 1.52
CA GLY A 31 2.56 0.85 0.29
C GLY A 31 1.63 1.65 -0.63
N CYS A 32 1.09 0.99 -1.65
CA CYS A 32 0.05 1.57 -2.48
C CYS A 32 -1.28 1.61 -1.71
N PHE A 33 -1.98 2.75 -1.76
CA PHE A 33 -3.29 2.91 -1.12
C PHE A 33 -4.46 2.44 -1.99
N HIS A 34 -4.21 2.00 -3.23
CA HIS A 34 -5.26 1.59 -4.18
C HIS A 34 -6.43 2.57 -4.21
N CYS A 35 -6.12 3.86 -4.41
CA CYS A 35 -7.05 4.99 -4.29
C CYS A 35 -8.36 4.76 -5.05
N GLU A 36 -9.46 5.25 -4.50
CA GLU A 36 -10.77 5.23 -5.16
C GLU A 36 -10.76 6.06 -6.45
N LYS A 37 -10.09 7.22 -6.41
CA LYS A 37 -9.81 8.08 -7.58
C LYS A 37 -8.30 8.11 -7.82
N PRO A 38 -7.75 7.15 -8.58
CA PRO A 38 -6.31 6.98 -8.70
C PRO A 38 -5.70 7.91 -9.76
N TRP A 39 -5.09 9.01 -9.35
CA TRP A 39 -4.39 9.95 -10.27
C TRP A 39 -3.37 9.27 -11.18
N CYS A 40 -2.77 8.18 -10.73
CA CYS A 40 -1.83 7.42 -11.54
C CYS A 40 -2.49 6.70 -12.73
N VAL A 41 -3.79 6.37 -12.62
CA VAL A 41 -4.59 5.83 -13.73
C VAL A 41 -4.93 6.94 -14.69
N ASP A 42 -5.44 8.08 -14.17
CA ASP A 42 -5.84 9.22 -14.99
C ASP A 42 -4.66 9.81 -15.79
N ALA A 43 -3.45 9.78 -15.20
CA ALA A 43 -2.24 10.27 -15.86
C ALA A 43 -1.60 9.29 -16.85
N CYS A 44 -2.11 8.06 -16.98
CA CYS A 44 -1.49 7.06 -17.85
C CYS A 44 -1.94 7.21 -19.31
N PRO A 45 -1.08 7.67 -20.23
CA PRO A 45 -1.47 7.95 -21.61
C PRO A 45 -1.82 6.70 -22.43
N THR A 46 -1.32 5.53 -22.03
CA THR A 46 -1.53 4.26 -22.73
C THR A 46 -2.61 3.39 -22.06
N GLY A 47 -3.17 3.84 -20.93
CA GLY A 47 -4.09 3.01 -20.16
C GLY A 47 -3.44 1.76 -19.55
N ALA A 48 -2.12 1.70 -19.43
CA ALA A 48 -1.42 0.59 -18.79
C ALA A 48 -1.68 0.53 -17.27
N MET A 49 -1.87 1.68 -16.63
CA MET A 49 -2.29 1.74 -15.23
C MET A 49 -3.81 1.61 -15.18
N ARG A 50 -4.31 0.63 -14.44
CA ARG A 50 -5.73 0.27 -14.41
C ARG A 50 -6.23 0.09 -12.99
N ARG A 51 -7.54 0.29 -12.80
CA ARG A 51 -8.27 -0.05 -11.58
C ARG A 51 -9.28 -1.14 -11.89
N ARG A 52 -9.30 -2.19 -11.07
CA ARG A 52 -10.29 -3.27 -11.19
C ARG A 52 -11.63 -2.80 -10.63
N ASP A 53 -12.73 -3.04 -11.34
CA ASP A 53 -14.06 -2.63 -10.90
C ASP A 53 -14.58 -3.47 -9.73
N GLN A 54 -14.20 -4.75 -9.68
CA GLN A 54 -14.70 -5.71 -8.70
C GLN A 54 -14.20 -5.44 -7.26
N ASP A 55 -13.01 -4.88 -7.09
CA ASP A 55 -12.37 -4.72 -5.77
C ASP A 55 -11.55 -3.43 -5.63
N GLY A 56 -11.46 -2.66 -6.69
CA GLY A 56 -10.74 -1.39 -6.69
C GLY A 56 -9.22 -1.51 -6.71
N ILE A 57 -8.65 -2.70 -6.91
CA ILE A 57 -7.21 -2.88 -7.00
C ILE A 57 -6.65 -2.10 -8.20
N VAL A 58 -5.68 -1.24 -7.92
CA VAL A 58 -4.95 -0.51 -8.96
C VAL A 58 -3.68 -1.28 -9.30
N TYR A 59 -3.46 -1.58 -10.57
CA TYR A 59 -2.34 -2.39 -11.04
C TYR A 59 -1.77 -1.85 -12.35
N VAL A 60 -0.61 -2.37 -12.76
CA VAL A 60 0.03 -2.05 -14.03
C VAL A 60 -0.12 -3.23 -14.98
N PHE A 61 -0.70 -3.01 -16.13
CA PHE A 61 -0.68 -3.98 -17.23
C PHE A 61 0.60 -3.75 -18.04
N GLU A 62 1.63 -4.53 -17.73
CA GLU A 62 2.99 -4.29 -18.22
C GLU A 62 3.13 -4.26 -19.75
N LYS A 63 2.27 -5.01 -20.47
CA LYS A 63 2.32 -5.06 -21.94
C LYS A 63 2.07 -3.71 -22.58
N ASP A 64 1.19 -2.91 -21.99
CA ASP A 64 0.80 -1.58 -22.49
C ASP A 64 1.69 -0.46 -21.91
N CYS A 65 2.55 -0.76 -20.93
CA CYS A 65 3.41 0.23 -20.30
C CYS A 65 4.57 0.62 -21.24
N VAL A 66 4.70 1.91 -21.50
CA VAL A 66 5.79 2.50 -22.32
C VAL A 66 6.86 3.18 -21.47
N GLY A 67 6.80 3.09 -20.16
CA GLY A 67 7.81 3.63 -19.24
C GLY A 67 7.86 5.16 -19.17
N CYS A 68 6.80 5.88 -19.53
CA CYS A 68 6.76 7.35 -19.58
C CYS A 68 6.86 8.03 -18.20
N LYS A 69 6.70 7.28 -17.11
CA LYS A 69 6.81 7.73 -15.70
C LYS A 69 5.73 8.72 -15.24
N ALA A 70 4.75 9.08 -16.07
CA ALA A 70 3.69 10.03 -15.70
C ALA A 70 2.94 9.60 -14.42
N CYS A 71 2.71 8.30 -14.21
CA CYS A 71 2.07 7.77 -13.02
C CYS A 71 2.91 7.95 -11.73
N ILE A 72 4.24 8.04 -11.84
CA ILE A 72 5.13 8.30 -10.69
C ILE A 72 4.94 9.75 -10.23
N THR A 73 4.97 10.69 -11.18
CA THR A 73 4.80 12.14 -10.90
C THR A 73 3.39 12.45 -10.41
N ALA A 74 2.37 11.75 -10.93
CA ALA A 74 0.99 11.96 -10.53
C ALA A 74 0.65 11.39 -9.13
N CYS A 75 1.45 10.47 -8.61
CA CYS A 75 1.22 9.87 -7.30
C CYS A 75 1.78 10.77 -6.18
N PRO A 76 0.95 11.29 -5.25
CA PRO A 76 1.45 12.16 -4.16
C PRO A 76 2.48 11.48 -3.26
N TRP A 77 2.47 10.15 -3.20
CA TRP A 77 3.38 9.34 -2.39
C TRP A 77 4.49 8.68 -3.19
N SER A 78 4.60 8.95 -4.51
CA SER A 78 5.60 8.38 -5.42
C SER A 78 5.71 6.85 -5.32
N VAL A 79 4.58 6.16 -5.16
CA VAL A 79 4.54 4.71 -4.99
C VAL A 79 4.94 3.94 -6.26
N PRO A 80 4.45 4.30 -7.48
CA PRO A 80 4.91 3.62 -8.68
C PRO A 80 6.41 3.83 -8.90
N GLN A 81 7.13 2.79 -9.27
CA GLN A 81 8.57 2.83 -9.44
C GLN A 81 8.97 2.34 -10.84
N TRP A 82 9.92 3.03 -11.42
CA TRP A 82 10.46 2.65 -12.71
C TRP A 82 11.56 1.59 -12.57
N ASN A 83 11.45 0.55 -13.39
CA ASN A 83 12.45 -0.51 -13.46
C ASN A 83 13.35 -0.26 -14.69
N PRO A 84 14.64 0.02 -14.50
CA PRO A 84 15.57 0.30 -15.60
C PRO A 84 15.83 -0.93 -16.49
N GLU A 85 15.73 -2.14 -15.95
CA GLU A 85 15.99 -3.37 -16.70
C GLU A 85 14.87 -3.67 -17.71
N THR A 86 13.63 -3.43 -17.34
CA THR A 86 12.47 -3.66 -18.20
C THR A 86 12.01 -2.42 -18.96
N GLY A 87 12.48 -1.23 -18.55
CA GLY A 87 11.99 0.04 -19.06
C GLY A 87 10.52 0.33 -18.72
N LYS A 88 9.96 -0.33 -17.70
CA LYS A 88 8.55 -0.26 -17.33
C LYS A 88 8.36 0.20 -15.90
N VAL A 89 7.14 0.59 -15.57
CA VAL A 89 6.77 0.96 -14.20
C VAL A 89 6.13 -0.24 -13.51
N GLY A 90 6.53 -0.46 -12.26
CA GLY A 90 5.90 -1.43 -11.36
C GLY A 90 5.40 -0.76 -10.09
N LYS A 91 4.44 -1.39 -9.42
CA LYS A 91 3.97 -1.00 -8.08
C LYS A 91 3.26 -2.18 -7.41
N CYS A 92 2.94 -2.03 -6.14
CA CYS A 92 2.11 -2.98 -5.42
C CYS A 92 0.76 -3.17 -6.14
N ASP A 93 0.42 -4.41 -6.45
CA ASP A 93 -0.83 -4.86 -7.07
C ASP A 93 -1.76 -5.54 -6.05
N LEU A 94 -1.48 -5.35 -4.76
CA LEU A 94 -2.14 -6.01 -3.63
C LEU A 94 -2.08 -7.55 -3.71
N CYS A 95 -1.09 -8.08 -4.42
CA CYS A 95 -0.97 -9.52 -4.71
C CYS A 95 -2.28 -10.09 -5.30
N MET A 96 -2.83 -9.42 -6.34
CA MET A 96 -4.15 -9.72 -6.90
C MET A 96 -4.33 -11.20 -7.24
N ASP A 97 -3.29 -11.89 -7.72
CA ASP A 97 -3.35 -13.33 -8.00
C ASP A 97 -3.63 -14.17 -6.73
N ARG A 98 -3.16 -13.73 -5.56
CA ARG A 98 -3.44 -14.36 -4.28
C ARG A 98 -4.84 -14.03 -3.79
N VAL A 99 -5.22 -12.74 -3.90
CA VAL A 99 -6.56 -12.27 -3.53
C VAL A 99 -7.64 -12.99 -4.34
N ASP A 100 -7.41 -13.18 -5.64
CA ASP A 100 -8.33 -13.93 -6.53
C ASP A 100 -8.48 -15.42 -6.12
N GLN A 101 -7.52 -15.97 -5.38
CA GLN A 101 -7.57 -17.31 -4.79
C GLN A 101 -8.12 -17.32 -3.35
N GLY A 102 -8.61 -16.20 -2.83
CA GLY A 102 -9.08 -16.06 -1.45
C GLY A 102 -7.96 -16.05 -0.40
N LEU A 103 -6.72 -15.79 -0.82
CA LEU A 103 -5.56 -15.69 0.05
C LEU A 103 -5.24 -14.23 0.38
N GLU A 104 -4.71 -13.98 1.57
CA GLU A 104 -4.23 -12.66 1.94
C GLU A 104 -2.99 -12.23 1.13
N PRO A 105 -2.79 -10.91 0.94
CA PRO A 105 -1.55 -10.37 0.38
C PRO A 105 -0.32 -10.88 1.13
N ALA A 106 0.78 -11.09 0.41
CA ALA A 106 2.00 -11.68 0.99
C ALA A 106 2.58 -10.86 2.15
N CYS A 107 2.50 -9.53 2.10
CA CYS A 107 2.96 -8.65 3.18
C CYS A 107 2.16 -8.84 4.48
N VAL A 108 0.87 -9.13 4.38
CA VAL A 108 0.00 -9.43 5.54
C VAL A 108 0.32 -10.80 6.09
N SER A 109 0.28 -11.84 5.26
CA SER A 109 0.51 -13.23 5.70
C SER A 109 1.94 -13.48 6.23
N LYS A 110 2.91 -12.60 5.93
CA LYS A 110 4.30 -12.67 6.42
C LYS A 110 4.64 -11.62 7.46
N CYS A 111 3.67 -10.83 7.91
CA CYS A 111 3.88 -9.84 8.95
C CYS A 111 4.11 -10.53 10.31
N THR A 112 5.35 -10.60 10.77
CA THR A 112 5.71 -11.28 12.03
C THR A 112 5.15 -10.59 13.27
N THR A 113 4.91 -9.28 13.18
CA THR A 113 4.33 -8.47 14.27
C THR A 113 2.81 -8.46 14.26
N GLY A 114 2.17 -8.95 13.20
CA GLY A 114 0.71 -8.91 13.04
C GLY A 114 0.12 -7.50 12.91
N CYS A 115 0.95 -6.48 12.61
CA CYS A 115 0.50 -5.09 12.50
C CYS A 115 -0.20 -4.77 11.17
N LEU A 116 -0.08 -5.64 10.17
CA LEU A 116 -0.77 -5.49 8.90
C LEU A 116 -2.00 -6.39 8.87
N SER A 117 -3.11 -5.84 8.42
CA SER A 117 -4.35 -6.58 8.21
C SER A 117 -4.90 -6.34 6.80
N PHE A 118 -5.58 -7.33 6.27
CA PHE A 118 -6.31 -7.23 5.01
C PHE A 118 -7.79 -7.50 5.28
N THR A 119 -8.64 -6.50 5.06
CA THR A 119 -10.05 -6.57 5.43
C THR A 119 -10.88 -5.65 4.55
N THR A 120 -12.20 -5.81 4.59
CA THR A 120 -13.09 -4.90 3.89
C THR A 120 -13.18 -3.53 4.60
N PRO A 121 -13.51 -2.44 3.90
CA PRO A 121 -13.74 -1.15 4.53
C PRO A 121 -14.82 -1.19 5.63
N ALA A 122 -15.84 -2.03 5.46
CA ALA A 122 -16.90 -2.22 6.46
C ALA A 122 -16.38 -2.84 7.74
N ASP A 123 -15.60 -3.92 7.63
CA ASP A 123 -15.02 -4.61 8.78
C ASP A 123 -13.97 -3.74 9.49
N ALA A 124 -13.14 -3.02 8.72
CA ALA A 124 -12.18 -2.05 9.27
C ALA A 124 -12.88 -0.96 10.09
N SER A 125 -13.99 -0.42 9.57
CA SER A 125 -14.82 0.56 10.27
C SER A 125 -15.42 -0.01 11.55
N GLN A 126 -15.93 -1.23 11.53
CA GLN A 126 -16.50 -1.88 12.71
C GLN A 126 -15.43 -2.13 13.78
N THR A 127 -14.27 -2.65 13.40
CA THR A 127 -13.14 -2.87 14.32
C THR A 127 -12.72 -1.57 15.00
N THR A 128 -12.61 -0.47 14.23
CA THR A 128 -12.27 0.84 14.78
C THR A 128 -13.31 1.35 15.78
N ARG A 129 -14.60 1.20 15.48
CA ARG A 129 -15.70 1.59 16.39
C ARG A 129 -15.68 0.78 17.66
N GLN A 130 -15.44 -0.52 17.59
CA GLN A 130 -15.36 -1.39 18.75
C GLN A 130 -14.18 -1.02 19.63
N ALA A 131 -12.99 -0.83 19.07
CA ALA A 131 -11.80 -0.41 19.81
C ALA A 131 -12.03 0.94 20.53
N PHE A 132 -12.69 1.90 19.87
CA PHE A 132 -13.05 3.17 20.48
C PHE A 132 -14.03 2.99 21.65
N ALA A 133 -15.06 2.17 21.49
CA ALA A 133 -16.01 1.88 22.57
C ALA A 133 -15.31 1.26 23.79
N GLU A 134 -14.43 0.29 23.58
CA GLU A 134 -13.64 -0.34 24.65
C GLU A 134 -12.73 0.68 25.36
N GLN A 135 -12.14 1.62 24.64
CA GLN A 135 -11.32 2.68 25.21
C GLN A 135 -12.15 3.61 26.11
N LEU A 136 -13.37 3.96 25.69
CA LEU A 136 -14.29 4.77 26.53
C LEU A 136 -14.60 4.08 27.85
N PHE A 137 -14.80 2.76 27.85
CA PHE A 137 -15.08 2.00 29.09
C PHE A 137 -13.84 1.86 29.97
N ARG A 138 -12.65 1.72 29.41
CA ARG A 138 -11.41 1.67 30.18
C ARG A 138 -11.12 2.98 30.91
N ASN A 139 -11.42 4.11 30.31
CA ASN A 139 -11.19 5.44 30.89
C ASN A 139 -12.24 5.86 31.95
N ARG A 140 -13.27 5.03 32.20
CA ARG A 140 -14.27 5.25 33.23
C ARG A 140 -13.93 4.65 34.59
N ARG A 141 -12.82 3.95 34.71
CA ARG A 141 -12.29 3.41 35.97
C ARG A 141 -11.15 4.29 36.47
#